data_a88c9f4a2fa5e4d66195b036056224cc
#
_entry.id   a88c9f4a2fa5e4d66195b036056224cc
#
_cell.length_a   1.000
_cell.length_b   1.000
_cell.length_c   1.000
_cell.angle_alpha   90.00
_cell.angle_beta   90.00
_cell.angle_gamma   90.00
#
_symmetry.space_group_name_H-M   'P 1'
#
loop_
_entity.id
_entity.type
_entity.pdbx_description
1 polymer ?
#
loop_
_entity_poly.entity_id
_entity_poly.type
_entity_poly.pdbx_seq_one_letter_code
_entity_poly.pdbx_strand_id
1 'polypeptide(L)'
;MNARTQNESSPRVGVDVYLEWLQREGIPVTEDFGVDLLAVPTRKWARYDVNGAAVHLKGRGDYLNMFVFEIPAGAATAPQKHLYEEVFYVLDGRGSTTIETIDGRKHSFEWGPKSLFAIPLNTRYRLFNGAGSQSARLVSTANLPAVLNMFHDERFVFANDWNFEDRVGTSKYFSGEGDFIPIRPGNHMWETNFVPDLASIELQPWSDRGAGGSNIMFILADGTMHAHISEMPVGTYKKAHRHPADFHVMCVTGQGYSLLWFEGQADFVKVDWKHGTVFAPPDAMFHQHFNTSAVPARYLATAYGSLRYPFTEGKRAALFGGVSTSVKKGGNQIEYTDQDPRIHELFVKETAKNGVEVRMKGLVGG
;
A
#
# COMPACT_ATOMS: atom_id res chain seq x y z
N MET A 1 14.08 5.62 19.03
CA MET A 1 14.20 6.37 17.77
C MET A 1 13.87 7.82 18.04
N ASN A 2 14.77 8.72 17.67
CA ASN A 2 14.67 10.11 18.08
C ASN A 2 13.50 10.79 17.37
N ALA A 3 12.58 11.33 18.15
CA ALA A 3 11.75 12.42 17.68
C ALA A 3 12.69 13.44 17.01
N ARG A 4 12.43 13.81 15.77
CA ARG A 4 13.11 14.93 15.13
C ARG A 4 12.83 16.14 16.01
N THR A 5 13.78 16.50 16.85
CA THR A 5 13.77 17.80 17.53
C THR A 5 13.79 18.84 16.43
N GLN A 6 12.73 19.63 16.31
CA GLN A 6 12.74 20.84 15.50
C GLN A 6 13.97 21.64 15.90
N ASN A 7 14.89 21.76 14.97
CA ASN A 7 16.11 22.52 15.22
C ASN A 7 15.75 24.00 15.08
N GLU A 8 15.51 24.69 16.18
CA GLU A 8 15.14 26.10 16.25
C GLU A 8 16.22 27.04 15.67
N SER A 9 17.35 26.52 15.17
CA SER A 9 18.55 27.32 14.92
C SER A 9 18.67 27.94 13.54
N SER A 10 17.89 27.55 12.53
CA SER A 10 17.88 28.26 11.21
C SER A 10 16.67 27.89 10.36
N PRO A 11 15.87 28.88 9.90
CA PRO A 11 14.74 28.64 8.98
C PRO A 11 15.15 28.22 7.57
N ARG A 12 16.45 28.04 7.30
CA ARG A 12 17.02 27.68 5.99
C ARG A 12 17.68 26.31 5.95
N VAL A 13 17.64 25.55 7.06
CA VAL A 13 18.30 24.26 7.19
C VAL A 13 17.32 23.24 7.76
N GLY A 14 17.29 22.05 7.18
CA GLY A 14 16.40 20.97 7.62
C GLY A 14 14.93 21.21 7.26
N VAL A 15 14.66 21.99 6.21
CA VAL A 15 13.30 22.27 5.72
C VAL A 15 12.70 21.01 5.11
N ASP A 16 11.48 20.68 5.53
CA ASP A 16 10.65 19.65 4.91
C ASP A 16 9.41 20.32 4.30
N VAL A 17 9.45 20.54 3.00
CA VAL A 17 8.41 21.27 2.26
C VAL A 17 7.07 20.55 2.32
N TYR A 18 7.08 19.21 2.33
CA TYR A 18 5.86 18.42 2.48
C TYR A 18 5.23 18.61 3.87
N LEU A 19 6.00 18.56 4.94
CA LEU A 19 5.47 18.76 6.29
C LEU A 19 4.94 20.18 6.50
N GLU A 20 5.63 21.20 5.96
CA GLU A 20 5.14 22.57 5.97
C GLU A 20 3.84 22.73 5.18
N TRP A 21 3.75 22.11 4.00
CA TRP A 21 2.54 22.06 3.19
C TRP A 21 1.40 21.39 3.98
N LEU A 22 1.63 20.22 4.57
CA LEU A 22 0.63 19.48 5.32
C LEU A 22 0.11 20.29 6.52
N GLN A 23 0.97 21.01 7.20
CA GLN A 23 0.57 21.90 8.29
C GLN A 23 -0.38 23.01 7.80
N ARG A 24 -0.12 23.60 6.62
CA ARG A 24 -1.00 24.63 6.02
C ARG A 24 -2.35 24.05 5.56
N GLU A 25 -2.38 22.82 5.07
CA GLU A 25 -3.64 22.13 4.72
C GLU A 25 -4.54 21.91 5.94
N GLY A 26 -3.96 21.86 7.13
CA GLY A 26 -4.67 21.90 8.40
C GLY A 26 -5.54 20.67 8.69
N ILE A 27 -5.33 19.55 8.00
CA ILE A 27 -6.04 18.29 8.26
C ILE A 27 -5.42 17.52 9.43
N PRO A 28 -6.17 16.62 10.11
CA PRO A 28 -5.60 15.76 11.14
C PRO A 28 -4.48 14.89 10.59
N VAL A 29 -3.46 14.65 11.42
CA VAL A 29 -2.38 13.69 11.13
C VAL A 29 -2.43 12.60 12.18
N THR A 30 -2.57 11.36 11.74
CA THR A 30 -2.42 10.17 12.60
C THR A 30 -1.05 9.57 12.35
N GLU A 31 -0.27 9.43 13.43
CA GLU A 31 1.06 8.82 13.35
C GLU A 31 1.14 7.65 14.32
N ASP A 32 1.31 6.44 13.79
CA ASP A 32 1.54 5.25 14.59
C ASP A 32 2.25 4.16 13.78
N PHE A 33 2.64 3.07 14.46
CA PHE A 33 3.25 1.92 13.82
C PHE A 33 2.23 1.11 13.00
N GLY A 34 1.05 0.87 13.56
CA GLY A 34 -0.10 0.24 12.92
C GLY A 34 -1.34 1.10 13.10
N VAL A 35 -2.08 1.36 12.02
CA VAL A 35 -3.24 2.26 12.01
C VAL A 35 -4.48 1.52 11.50
N ASP A 36 -5.59 1.59 12.23
CA ASP A 36 -6.91 1.21 11.73
C ASP A 36 -7.47 2.37 10.90
N LEU A 37 -7.38 2.28 9.58
CA LEU A 37 -7.80 3.31 8.64
C LEU A 37 -9.31 3.58 8.68
N LEU A 38 -10.11 2.63 9.18
CA LEU A 38 -11.55 2.83 9.38
C LEU A 38 -11.86 3.74 10.57
N ALA A 39 -10.93 3.84 11.53
CA ALA A 39 -11.08 4.62 12.76
C ALA A 39 -10.32 5.97 12.74
N VAL A 40 -9.54 6.26 11.70
CA VAL A 40 -8.80 7.53 11.59
C VAL A 40 -9.78 8.71 11.60
N PRO A 41 -9.62 9.68 12.52
CA PRO A 41 -10.48 10.87 12.55
C PRO A 41 -10.22 11.75 11.33
N THR A 42 -11.28 12.20 10.69
CA THR A 42 -11.23 13.09 9.54
C THR A 42 -11.82 14.46 9.86
N ARG A 43 -11.41 15.48 9.11
CA ARG A 43 -11.93 16.83 9.20
C ARG A 43 -12.05 17.43 7.81
N LYS A 44 -12.91 18.45 7.63
CA LYS A 44 -13.06 19.17 6.36
C LYS A 44 -11.69 19.59 5.81
N TRP A 45 -11.41 19.11 4.61
CA TRP A 45 -10.23 19.42 3.83
C TRP A 45 -10.60 20.33 2.66
N ALA A 46 -10.24 21.61 2.77
CA ALA A 46 -10.68 22.62 1.81
C ALA A 46 -10.25 22.32 0.37
N ARG A 47 -9.06 21.77 0.18
CA ARG A 47 -8.50 21.40 -1.13
C ARG A 47 -9.40 20.41 -1.89
N TYR A 48 -9.91 19.41 -1.18
CA TYR A 48 -10.75 18.36 -1.77
C TYR A 48 -12.25 18.60 -1.60
N ASP A 49 -12.63 19.57 -0.80
CA ASP A 49 -14.02 19.88 -0.41
C ASP A 49 -14.78 18.72 0.26
N VAL A 50 -14.09 17.75 0.80
CA VAL A 50 -14.60 16.63 1.60
C VAL A 50 -13.86 16.54 2.93
N ASN A 51 -14.17 15.56 3.78
CA ASN A 51 -13.36 15.31 4.96
C ASN A 51 -12.13 14.50 4.61
N GLY A 52 -11.00 14.78 5.27
CA GLY A 52 -9.75 14.07 5.06
C GLY A 52 -8.84 14.08 6.27
N ALA A 53 -7.83 13.23 6.22
CA ALA A 53 -6.74 13.13 7.19
C ALA A 53 -5.48 12.61 6.50
N ALA A 54 -4.31 12.91 7.06
CA ALA A 54 -3.06 12.27 6.69
C ALA A 54 -2.70 11.15 7.67
N VAL A 55 -2.05 10.10 7.16
CA VAL A 55 -1.52 9.00 7.97
C VAL A 55 -0.05 8.82 7.68
N HIS A 56 0.76 8.91 8.72
CA HIS A 56 2.19 8.67 8.71
C HIS A 56 2.50 7.39 9.50
N LEU A 57 2.92 6.35 8.80
CA LEU A 57 3.33 5.11 9.46
C LEU A 57 4.76 5.25 9.97
N LYS A 58 5.00 4.93 11.24
CA LYS A 58 6.34 5.08 11.88
C LYS A 58 7.44 4.26 11.21
N GLY A 59 7.10 3.19 10.50
CA GLY A 59 8.05 2.37 9.73
C GLY A 59 8.23 2.81 8.28
N ARG A 60 7.51 3.85 7.81
CA ARG A 60 7.67 4.36 6.46
C ARG A 60 9.04 5.01 6.25
N GLY A 61 9.53 5.04 5.01
CA GLY A 61 10.53 5.98 4.56
C GLY A 61 9.92 7.38 4.38
N ASP A 62 10.73 8.31 3.87
CA ASP A 62 10.28 9.69 3.67
C ASP A 62 9.71 9.95 2.25
N TYR A 63 9.49 8.91 1.45
CA TYR A 63 9.02 9.04 0.07
C TYR A 63 7.50 9.01 -0.06
N LEU A 64 6.81 8.28 0.83
CA LEU A 64 5.38 8.05 0.77
C LEU A 64 4.63 8.61 1.98
N ASN A 65 3.37 8.93 1.74
CA ASN A 65 2.37 9.18 2.76
C ASN A 65 1.05 8.51 2.37
N MET A 66 0.09 8.50 3.29
CA MET A 66 -1.28 8.10 3.02
C MET A 66 -2.23 9.23 3.36
N PHE A 67 -3.34 9.31 2.60
CA PHE A 67 -4.48 10.16 2.92
C PHE A 67 -5.73 9.30 3.08
N VAL A 68 -6.56 9.65 4.05
CA VAL A 68 -7.91 9.12 4.20
C VAL A 68 -8.89 10.17 3.70
N PHE A 69 -9.83 9.76 2.86
CA PHE A 69 -10.93 10.57 2.36
C PHE A 69 -12.26 10.02 2.88
N GLU A 70 -13.10 10.90 3.38
CA GLU A 70 -14.48 10.57 3.74
C GLU A 70 -15.40 11.49 2.94
N ILE A 71 -16.05 10.89 1.94
CA ILE A 71 -16.92 11.58 1.00
C ILE A 71 -18.37 11.39 1.46
N PRO A 72 -19.07 12.44 1.89
CA PRO A 72 -20.47 12.34 2.31
C PRO A 72 -21.38 11.78 1.21
N ALA A 73 -22.53 11.24 1.59
CA ALA A 73 -23.55 10.74 0.67
C ALA A 73 -23.94 11.80 -0.38
N GLY A 74 -23.92 11.43 -1.65
CA GLY A 74 -24.25 12.29 -2.78
C GLY A 74 -23.24 13.40 -3.08
N ALA A 75 -22.13 13.47 -2.34
CA ALA A 75 -21.09 14.48 -2.54
C ALA A 75 -20.00 14.04 -3.52
N ALA A 76 -19.19 15.00 -3.95
CA ALA A 76 -18.00 14.77 -4.77
C ALA A 76 -16.84 15.62 -4.27
N THR A 77 -15.61 15.18 -4.52
CA THR A 77 -14.43 16.02 -4.28
C THR A 77 -14.43 17.24 -5.21
N ALA A 78 -13.74 18.30 -4.81
CA ALA A 78 -13.29 19.31 -5.77
C ALA A 78 -12.38 18.65 -6.83
N PRO A 79 -12.35 19.14 -8.09
CA PRO A 79 -11.46 18.61 -9.10
C PRO A 79 -10.00 18.73 -8.66
N GLN A 80 -9.24 17.66 -8.83
CA GLN A 80 -7.82 17.59 -8.51
C GLN A 80 -6.97 17.38 -9.77
N LYS A 81 -5.75 17.85 -9.74
CA LYS A 81 -4.67 17.59 -10.71
C LYS A 81 -3.34 17.81 -10.03
N HIS A 82 -2.40 16.90 -10.18
CA HIS A 82 -1.10 17.00 -9.51
C HIS A 82 0.00 16.16 -10.18
N LEU A 83 1.25 16.52 -9.96
CA LEU A 83 2.45 15.87 -10.49
C LEU A 83 2.99 14.74 -9.57
N TYR A 84 2.27 14.32 -8.56
CA TYR A 84 2.62 13.14 -7.78
C TYR A 84 1.72 11.96 -8.15
N GLU A 85 2.24 10.76 -7.97
CA GLU A 85 1.50 9.52 -8.20
C GLU A 85 0.67 9.16 -6.97
N GLU A 86 -0.54 8.66 -7.22
CA GLU A 86 -1.49 8.34 -6.17
C GLU A 86 -2.27 7.07 -6.53
N VAL A 87 -2.26 6.11 -5.60
CA VAL A 87 -2.97 4.84 -5.70
C VAL A 87 -4.05 4.80 -4.63
N PHE A 88 -5.30 4.67 -5.04
CA PHE A 88 -6.47 4.63 -4.17
C PHE A 88 -6.93 3.21 -3.87
N TYR A 89 -7.34 3.00 -2.63
CA TYR A 89 -8.04 1.80 -2.20
C TYR A 89 -9.36 2.18 -1.51
N VAL A 90 -10.43 1.51 -1.86
CA VAL A 90 -11.76 1.75 -1.27
C VAL A 90 -11.94 0.89 -0.04
N LEU A 91 -11.97 1.54 1.13
CA LEU A 91 -12.20 0.88 2.42
C LEU A 91 -13.67 0.50 2.59
N ASP A 92 -14.57 1.43 2.30
CA ASP A 92 -16.02 1.26 2.44
C ASP A 92 -16.78 2.23 1.53
N GLY A 93 -18.01 1.89 1.20
CA GLY A 93 -18.90 2.70 0.36
C GLY A 93 -18.76 2.40 -1.13
N ARG A 94 -19.54 3.12 -1.95
CA ARG A 94 -19.60 2.97 -3.40
C ARG A 94 -19.61 4.33 -4.06
N GLY A 95 -19.04 4.39 -5.25
CA GLY A 95 -19.03 5.65 -5.99
C GLY A 95 -18.39 5.48 -7.36
N SER A 96 -17.94 6.59 -7.92
CA SER A 96 -17.28 6.61 -9.22
C SER A 96 -16.14 7.61 -9.25
N THR A 97 -15.23 7.41 -10.18
CA THR A 97 -14.17 8.36 -10.50
C THR A 97 -14.31 8.79 -11.95
N THR A 98 -14.20 10.08 -12.21
CA THR A 98 -14.02 10.62 -13.56
C THR A 98 -12.62 11.17 -13.68
N ILE A 99 -11.93 10.79 -14.75
CA ILE A 99 -10.60 11.28 -15.14
C ILE A 99 -10.76 12.00 -16.47
N GLU A 100 -10.17 13.18 -16.58
CA GLU A 100 -10.17 14.00 -17.79
C GLU A 100 -8.72 14.32 -18.18
N THR A 101 -8.34 13.90 -19.37
CA THR A 101 -7.03 14.21 -19.96
C THR A 101 -7.03 15.63 -20.54
N ILE A 102 -5.85 16.18 -20.80
CA ILE A 102 -5.73 17.56 -21.29
C ILE A 102 -6.36 17.74 -22.69
N ASP A 103 -6.40 16.69 -23.51
CA ASP A 103 -7.07 16.66 -24.80
C ASP A 103 -8.60 16.48 -24.69
N GLY A 104 -9.15 16.47 -23.47
CA GLY A 104 -10.59 16.40 -23.20
C GLY A 104 -11.19 15.00 -23.22
N ARG A 105 -10.40 13.94 -23.44
CA ARG A 105 -10.92 12.57 -23.28
C ARG A 105 -11.29 12.31 -21.84
N LYS A 106 -12.42 11.61 -21.63
CA LYS A 106 -12.93 11.29 -20.29
C LYS A 106 -12.99 9.78 -20.10
N HIS A 107 -12.53 9.33 -18.95
CA HIS A 107 -12.68 7.97 -18.49
C HIS A 107 -13.43 7.99 -17.17
N SER A 108 -14.42 7.12 -17.04
CA SER A 108 -15.18 6.98 -15.78
C SER A 108 -15.34 5.51 -15.46
N PHE A 109 -15.24 5.19 -14.19
CA PHE A 109 -15.48 3.84 -13.68
C PHE A 109 -16.13 3.93 -12.29
N GLU A 110 -16.89 2.89 -11.97
CA GLU A 110 -17.53 2.73 -10.67
C GLU A 110 -16.68 1.85 -9.76
N TRP A 111 -16.60 2.20 -8.50
CA TRP A 111 -15.86 1.47 -7.49
C TRP A 111 -16.75 1.13 -6.28
N GLY A 112 -16.38 0.06 -5.60
CA GLY A 112 -16.97 -0.40 -4.35
C GLY A 112 -15.90 -0.80 -3.34
N PRO A 113 -16.27 -1.35 -2.19
CA PRO A 113 -15.33 -1.80 -1.19
C PRO A 113 -14.29 -2.76 -1.80
N LYS A 114 -13.01 -2.55 -1.47
CA LYS A 114 -11.85 -3.31 -1.95
C LYS A 114 -11.45 -3.07 -3.42
N SER A 115 -12.04 -2.09 -4.09
CA SER A 115 -11.51 -1.60 -5.36
C SER A 115 -10.15 -0.93 -5.17
N LEU A 116 -9.27 -1.11 -6.15
CA LEU A 116 -7.96 -0.45 -6.25
C LEU A 116 -7.89 0.29 -7.58
N PHE A 117 -7.41 1.54 -7.57
CA PHE A 117 -7.19 2.29 -8.80
C PHE A 117 -6.09 3.33 -8.64
N ALA A 118 -5.52 3.77 -9.74
CA ALA A 118 -4.57 4.86 -9.77
C ALA A 118 -5.02 5.95 -10.74
N ILE A 119 -4.61 7.18 -10.44
CA ILE A 119 -4.83 8.33 -11.30
C ILE A 119 -3.60 8.50 -12.21
N PRO A 120 -3.75 8.50 -13.54
CA PRO A 120 -2.64 8.81 -14.43
C PRO A 120 -2.06 10.19 -14.12
N LEU A 121 -0.72 10.27 -14.13
CA LEU A 121 0.00 11.46 -13.66
C LEU A 121 -0.50 12.74 -14.33
N ASN A 122 -0.78 13.75 -13.50
CA ASN A 122 -1.20 15.10 -13.89
C ASN A 122 -2.51 15.16 -14.71
N THR A 123 -3.35 14.13 -14.66
CA THR A 123 -4.71 14.20 -15.21
C THR A 123 -5.69 14.83 -14.22
N ARG A 124 -6.72 15.50 -14.71
CA ARG A 124 -7.79 16.03 -13.86
C ARG A 124 -8.70 14.90 -13.41
N TYR A 125 -9.03 14.83 -12.13
CA TYR A 125 -9.96 13.82 -11.63
C TYR A 125 -10.91 14.34 -10.55
N ARG A 126 -12.01 13.62 -10.35
CA ARG A 126 -12.95 13.78 -9.23
C ARG A 126 -13.42 12.43 -8.74
N LEU A 127 -13.64 12.34 -7.44
CA LEU A 127 -14.26 11.20 -6.78
C LEU A 127 -15.71 11.57 -6.42
N PHE A 128 -16.65 10.67 -6.69
CA PHE A 128 -18.09 10.86 -6.43
C PHE A 128 -18.59 9.75 -5.53
N ASN A 129 -19.28 10.09 -4.47
CA ASN A 129 -20.05 9.13 -3.69
C ASN A 129 -21.49 9.08 -4.22
N GLY A 130 -21.85 8.00 -4.94
CA GLY A 130 -23.17 7.82 -5.50
C GLY A 130 -24.22 7.28 -4.51
N ALA A 131 -23.85 6.98 -3.26
CA ALA A 131 -24.78 6.47 -2.25
C ALA A 131 -25.71 7.59 -1.75
N GLY A 132 -26.98 7.25 -1.49
CA GLY A 132 -27.98 8.21 -1.01
C GLY A 132 -27.89 8.52 0.49
N SER A 133 -27.26 7.68 1.31
CA SER A 133 -27.31 7.80 2.77
C SER A 133 -26.03 7.45 3.51
N GLN A 134 -25.02 6.92 2.84
CA GLN A 134 -23.77 6.47 3.47
C GLN A 134 -22.57 7.22 2.91
N SER A 135 -21.65 7.64 3.78
CA SER A 135 -20.35 8.15 3.37
C SER A 135 -19.52 7.05 2.72
N ALA A 136 -18.70 7.39 1.75
CA ALA A 136 -17.66 6.51 1.22
C ALA A 136 -16.34 6.87 1.87
N ARG A 137 -15.54 5.82 2.20
CA ARG A 137 -14.23 5.97 2.81
C ARG A 137 -13.17 5.35 1.93
N LEU A 138 -12.26 6.17 1.45
CA LEU A 138 -11.13 5.76 0.63
C LEU A 138 -9.83 6.10 1.33
N VAL A 139 -8.79 5.38 0.97
CA VAL A 139 -7.42 5.74 1.35
C VAL A 139 -6.57 5.80 0.09
N SER A 140 -5.64 6.73 0.04
CA SER A 140 -4.60 6.73 -0.99
C SER A 140 -3.22 6.56 -0.38
N THR A 141 -2.32 5.95 -1.17
CA THR A 141 -0.87 6.01 -0.96
C THR A 141 -0.30 6.89 -2.07
N ALA A 142 0.51 7.87 -1.70
CA ALA A 142 1.04 8.86 -2.63
C ALA A 142 2.53 9.13 -2.40
N ASN A 143 3.26 9.43 -3.48
CA ASN A 143 4.67 9.85 -3.40
C ASN A 143 4.82 11.38 -3.27
N LEU A 144 3.79 12.05 -2.78
CA LEU A 144 3.77 13.49 -2.57
C LEU A 144 4.94 14.03 -1.73
N PRO A 145 5.37 13.37 -0.62
CA PRO A 145 6.54 13.84 0.15
C PRO A 145 7.81 13.94 -0.71
N ALA A 146 8.07 12.90 -1.52
CA ALA A 146 9.22 12.91 -2.42
C ALA A 146 9.14 14.04 -3.45
N VAL A 147 7.97 14.24 -4.05
CA VAL A 147 7.76 15.23 -5.11
C VAL A 147 7.86 16.65 -4.57
N LEU A 148 7.18 16.97 -3.45
CA LEU A 148 7.26 18.31 -2.85
C LEU A 148 8.67 18.63 -2.34
N ASN A 149 9.34 17.67 -1.69
CA ASN A 149 10.70 17.83 -1.20
C ASN A 149 11.76 17.86 -2.31
N MET A 150 11.42 17.43 -3.53
CA MET A 150 12.30 17.51 -4.70
C MET A 150 12.19 18.86 -5.42
N PHE A 151 10.95 19.32 -5.67
CA PHE A 151 10.72 20.51 -6.50
C PHE A 151 10.62 21.81 -5.72
N HIS A 152 10.25 21.78 -4.44
CA HIS A 152 10.07 22.95 -3.56
C HIS A 152 9.10 24.00 -4.13
N ASP A 153 8.20 23.62 -5.02
CA ASP A 153 7.26 24.52 -5.69
C ASP A 153 5.87 23.89 -5.81
N GLU A 154 4.94 24.37 -4.99
CA GLU A 154 3.56 23.87 -4.99
C GLU A 154 2.82 24.19 -6.30
N ARG A 155 3.13 25.31 -6.95
CA ARG A 155 2.49 25.67 -8.22
C ARG A 155 2.91 24.69 -9.31
N PHE A 156 4.18 24.30 -9.32
CA PHE A 156 4.67 23.29 -10.24
C PHE A 156 3.99 21.95 -10.00
N VAL A 157 3.79 21.54 -8.74
CA VAL A 157 3.20 20.26 -8.38
C VAL A 157 1.69 20.23 -8.62
N PHE A 158 0.95 21.29 -8.27
CA PHE A 158 -0.53 21.28 -8.27
C PHE A 158 -1.16 22.09 -9.41
N ALA A 159 -0.40 22.88 -10.17
CA ALA A 159 -0.92 23.71 -11.24
C ALA A 159 -0.11 23.60 -12.55
N ASN A 160 0.58 22.48 -12.74
CA ASN A 160 1.36 22.21 -13.95
C ASN A 160 0.43 21.80 -15.09
N ASP A 161 0.67 22.31 -16.30
CA ASP A 161 -0.17 22.02 -17.48
C ASP A 161 0.44 20.96 -18.42
N TRP A 162 1.54 20.32 -18.03
CA TRP A 162 2.14 19.25 -18.82
C TRP A 162 1.21 18.03 -18.92
N ASN A 163 1.15 17.44 -20.11
CA ASN A 163 0.37 16.23 -20.38
C ASN A 163 1.29 15.01 -20.53
N PHE A 164 1.00 13.95 -19.78
CA PHE A 164 1.68 12.65 -19.86
C PHE A 164 0.82 11.67 -20.65
N GLU A 165 0.60 11.90 -21.95
CA GLU A 165 -0.31 11.12 -22.80
C GLU A 165 -0.04 9.64 -22.75
N ASP A 166 1.23 9.24 -22.82
CA ASP A 166 1.65 7.83 -22.85
C ASP A 166 1.32 7.09 -21.54
N ARG A 167 1.09 7.82 -20.43
CA ARG A 167 0.79 7.23 -19.11
C ARG A 167 -0.70 7.02 -18.82
N VAL A 168 -1.59 7.53 -19.67
CA VAL A 168 -3.04 7.40 -19.46
C VAL A 168 -3.51 5.97 -19.72
N GLY A 169 -2.94 5.32 -20.72
CA GLY A 169 -3.37 4.02 -21.16
C GLY A 169 -4.63 4.06 -22.06
N THR A 170 -5.21 2.90 -22.28
CA THR A 170 -6.41 2.73 -23.12
C THR A 170 -7.67 2.63 -22.26
N SER A 171 -8.85 2.72 -22.90
CA SER A 171 -10.14 2.62 -22.21
C SER A 171 -10.31 1.33 -21.39
N LYS A 172 -9.72 0.21 -21.84
CA LYS A 172 -9.78 -1.07 -21.11
C LYS A 172 -9.12 -1.02 -19.73
N TYR A 173 -8.13 -0.12 -19.52
CA TYR A 173 -7.46 0.01 -18.24
C TYR A 173 -8.36 0.66 -17.16
N PHE A 174 -9.47 1.23 -17.56
CA PHE A 174 -10.48 1.83 -16.67
C PHE A 174 -11.76 0.98 -16.55
N SER A 175 -11.82 -0.19 -17.22
CA SER A 175 -12.99 -1.09 -17.18
C SER A 175 -12.84 -2.31 -16.27
N GLY A 176 -11.73 -2.41 -15.54
CA GLY A 176 -11.37 -3.62 -14.78
C GLY A 176 -10.69 -4.68 -15.63
N GLU A 177 -10.26 -4.30 -16.82
CA GLU A 177 -9.43 -5.09 -17.71
C GLU A 177 -8.00 -4.52 -17.73
N GLY A 178 -7.12 -5.13 -18.52
CA GLY A 178 -5.74 -4.69 -18.66
C GLY A 178 -4.91 -5.70 -19.43
N ASP A 179 -3.60 -5.59 -19.33
CA ASP A 179 -2.64 -6.49 -19.97
C ASP A 179 -1.86 -7.30 -18.94
N PHE A 180 -1.73 -8.61 -19.18
CA PHE A 180 -0.89 -9.47 -18.37
C PHE A 180 0.50 -9.56 -19.01
N ILE A 181 1.51 -9.07 -18.29
CA ILE A 181 2.89 -8.97 -18.76
C ILE A 181 3.72 -10.06 -18.06
N PRO A 182 4.33 -11.00 -18.81
CA PRO A 182 5.16 -12.04 -18.21
C PRO A 182 6.36 -11.45 -17.44
N ILE A 183 6.62 -11.95 -16.22
CA ILE A 183 7.80 -11.59 -15.40
C ILE A 183 8.73 -12.77 -15.14
N ARG A 184 8.18 -13.99 -15.11
CA ARG A 184 8.88 -15.26 -15.00
C ARG A 184 7.94 -16.40 -15.40
N PRO A 185 8.40 -17.61 -15.66
CA PRO A 185 7.55 -18.73 -16.03
C PRO A 185 6.39 -18.91 -15.02
N GLY A 186 5.15 -18.89 -15.52
CA GLY A 186 3.94 -19.06 -14.73
C GLY A 186 3.50 -17.83 -13.92
N ASN A 187 4.21 -16.70 -14.00
CA ASN A 187 3.81 -15.46 -13.33
C ASN A 187 3.79 -14.27 -14.27
N HIS A 188 2.79 -13.44 -14.08
CA HIS A 188 2.57 -12.20 -14.79
C HIS A 188 2.30 -11.07 -13.80
N MET A 189 2.63 -9.85 -14.16
CA MET A 189 2.05 -8.66 -13.55
C MET A 189 0.85 -8.20 -14.37
N TRP A 190 -0.08 -7.51 -13.74
CA TRP A 190 -1.26 -6.96 -14.39
C TRP A 190 -1.11 -5.45 -14.55
N GLU A 191 -1.03 -5.00 -15.80
CA GLU A 191 -1.05 -3.58 -16.14
C GLU A 191 -2.49 -3.13 -16.35
N THR A 192 -2.94 -2.21 -15.49
CA THR A 192 -4.29 -1.66 -15.47
C THR A 192 -4.31 -0.36 -14.68
N ASN A 193 -5.41 0.41 -14.76
CA ASN A 193 -5.61 1.57 -13.89
C ASN A 193 -6.71 1.34 -12.86
N PHE A 194 -7.46 0.23 -12.99
CA PHE A 194 -8.58 -0.07 -12.10
C PHE A 194 -8.75 -1.58 -11.89
N VAL A 195 -8.80 -2.00 -10.63
CA VAL A 195 -9.11 -3.36 -10.19
C VAL A 195 -10.42 -3.30 -9.40
N PRO A 196 -11.51 -3.92 -9.89
CA PRO A 196 -12.83 -3.79 -9.27
C PRO A 196 -12.92 -4.32 -7.84
N ASP A 197 -12.27 -5.46 -7.54
CA ASP A 197 -12.31 -6.06 -6.21
C ASP A 197 -11.08 -6.94 -5.96
N LEU A 198 -10.20 -6.47 -5.08
CA LEU A 198 -8.99 -7.22 -4.68
C LEU A 198 -9.30 -8.52 -3.91
N ALA A 199 -10.50 -8.67 -3.36
CA ALA A 199 -10.86 -9.86 -2.61
C ALA A 199 -11.22 -11.05 -3.52
N SER A 200 -11.66 -10.79 -4.75
CA SER A 200 -12.18 -11.82 -5.66
C SER A 200 -11.28 -12.12 -6.85
N ILE A 201 -10.29 -11.27 -7.17
CA ILE A 201 -9.41 -11.52 -8.33
C ILE A 201 -8.61 -12.81 -8.16
N GLU A 202 -8.33 -13.46 -9.29
CA GLU A 202 -7.48 -14.65 -9.33
C GLU A 202 -6.03 -14.28 -9.06
N LEU A 203 -5.38 -15.04 -8.20
CA LEU A 203 -3.97 -14.86 -7.83
C LEU A 203 -3.13 -16.02 -8.37
N GLN A 204 -1.87 -15.75 -8.63
CA GLN A 204 -0.92 -16.71 -9.16
C GLN A 204 -0.12 -17.35 -8.02
N PRO A 205 0.11 -18.68 -8.05
CA PRO A 205 0.91 -19.36 -7.03
C PRO A 205 2.31 -18.77 -6.89
N TRP A 206 2.75 -18.58 -5.65
CA TRP A 206 4.10 -18.13 -5.33
C TRP A 206 4.61 -18.80 -4.04
N SER A 207 4.96 -20.07 -4.15
CA SER A 207 5.39 -20.91 -3.03
C SER A 207 6.75 -20.50 -2.42
N ASP A 208 7.60 -19.79 -3.17
CA ASP A 208 8.90 -19.33 -2.68
C ASP A 208 8.78 -18.46 -1.42
N ARG A 209 7.64 -17.78 -1.27
CA ARG A 209 7.34 -16.86 -0.17
C ARG A 209 6.63 -17.51 1.02
N GLY A 210 6.27 -18.77 0.91
CA GLY A 210 5.66 -19.53 2.01
C GLY A 210 4.52 -20.45 1.61
N ALA A 211 4.03 -21.18 2.58
CA ALA A 211 3.07 -22.27 2.47
C ALA A 211 1.81 -21.92 1.65
N GLY A 212 1.75 -22.39 0.40
CA GLY A 212 0.60 -22.21 -0.48
C GLY A 212 0.29 -20.76 -0.83
N GLY A 213 1.22 -19.84 -0.62
CA GLY A 213 1.03 -18.42 -0.91
C GLY A 213 0.82 -18.14 -2.40
N SER A 214 0.00 -17.15 -2.68
CA SER A 214 -0.24 -16.63 -4.02
C SER A 214 -0.18 -15.10 -4.05
N ASN A 215 0.04 -14.53 -5.21
CA ASN A 215 0.05 -13.08 -5.40
C ASN A 215 -0.23 -12.67 -6.84
N ILE A 216 -0.46 -11.38 -7.04
CA ILE A 216 -0.32 -10.69 -8.31
C ILE A 216 0.24 -9.30 -8.08
N MET A 217 1.13 -8.87 -8.97
CA MET A 217 1.72 -7.52 -8.97
C MET A 217 1.01 -6.67 -10.01
N PHE A 218 0.87 -5.38 -9.73
CA PHE A 218 0.21 -4.43 -10.61
C PHE A 218 1.20 -3.40 -11.15
N ILE A 219 0.97 -2.95 -12.38
CA ILE A 219 1.41 -1.66 -12.87
C ILE A 219 0.17 -0.81 -13.04
N LEU A 220 0.07 0.24 -12.26
CA LEU A 220 -1.06 1.14 -12.23
C LEU A 220 -0.66 2.49 -12.83
N ALA A 221 -1.41 2.97 -13.83
CA ALA A 221 -1.21 4.26 -14.50
C ALA A 221 0.22 4.47 -15.04
N ASP A 222 0.87 3.40 -15.49
CA ASP A 222 2.29 3.37 -15.90
C ASP A 222 3.22 4.06 -14.89
N GLY A 223 2.93 3.87 -13.60
CA GLY A 223 3.57 4.59 -12.51
C GLY A 223 4.80 3.90 -11.94
N THR A 224 5.54 4.70 -11.15
CA THR A 224 6.63 4.21 -10.30
C THR A 224 6.14 3.65 -8.98
N MET A 225 4.86 3.83 -8.64
CA MET A 225 4.28 3.22 -7.45
C MET A 225 4.10 1.72 -7.65
N HIS A 226 4.67 0.93 -6.73
CA HIS A 226 4.45 -0.52 -6.66
C HIS A 226 3.11 -0.81 -6.00
N ALA A 227 2.40 -1.79 -6.51
CA ALA A 227 1.28 -2.41 -5.82
C ALA A 227 1.28 -3.92 -6.05
N HIS A 228 0.97 -4.70 -5.02
CA HIS A 228 0.67 -6.12 -5.16
C HIS A 228 -0.35 -6.56 -4.12
N ILE A 229 -1.14 -7.56 -4.47
CA ILE A 229 -1.98 -8.31 -3.54
C ILE A 229 -1.36 -9.68 -3.29
N SER A 230 -1.32 -10.10 -2.04
CA SER A 230 -0.85 -11.43 -1.64
C SER A 230 -1.89 -12.13 -0.80
N GLU A 231 -1.96 -13.45 -0.92
CA GLU A 231 -2.83 -14.30 -0.13
C GLU A 231 -2.05 -15.32 0.69
N MET A 232 -2.55 -15.59 1.88
CA MET A 232 -2.12 -16.70 2.75
C MET A 232 -3.30 -17.62 2.99
N PRO A 233 -3.19 -18.93 2.67
CA PRO A 233 -4.20 -19.92 3.01
C PRO A 233 -4.50 -19.98 4.51
N VAL A 234 -5.65 -20.55 4.86
CA VAL A 234 -6.05 -20.79 6.26
C VAL A 234 -5.02 -21.64 6.98
N GLY A 235 -4.65 -21.23 8.20
CA GLY A 235 -3.73 -21.99 9.04
C GLY A 235 -2.27 -21.97 8.58
N THR A 236 -1.89 -20.98 7.75
CA THR A 236 -0.52 -20.83 7.25
C THR A 236 0.04 -19.45 7.54
N TYR A 237 1.34 -19.31 7.37
CA TYR A 237 2.05 -18.04 7.43
C TYR A 237 3.19 -17.99 6.40
N LYS A 238 3.64 -16.78 6.06
CA LYS A 238 4.72 -16.58 5.11
C LYS A 238 6.10 -16.73 5.76
N LYS A 239 7.13 -16.95 4.97
CA LYS A 239 8.51 -16.87 5.43
C LYS A 239 8.85 -15.42 5.78
N ALA A 240 9.67 -15.23 6.81
CA ALA A 240 10.19 -13.90 7.15
C ALA A 240 11.11 -13.37 6.05
N HIS A 241 11.03 -12.07 5.81
CA HIS A 241 11.92 -11.40 4.87
C HIS A 241 12.11 -9.94 5.25
N ARG A 242 13.07 -9.30 4.62
CA ARG A 242 13.32 -7.86 4.73
C ARG A 242 13.54 -7.24 3.35
N HIS A 243 13.29 -5.96 3.26
CA HIS A 243 13.51 -5.15 2.06
C HIS A 243 13.65 -3.67 2.47
N PRO A 244 14.03 -2.77 1.55
CA PRO A 244 14.03 -1.33 1.82
C PRO A 244 12.66 -0.83 2.27
N ALA A 245 12.63 0.29 3.01
CA ALA A 245 11.43 0.93 3.53
C ALA A 245 10.37 1.27 2.45
N ASP A 246 9.29 1.93 2.87
CA ASP A 246 8.16 2.38 2.05
C ASP A 246 7.26 1.28 1.48
N PHE A 247 7.14 0.15 2.14
CA PHE A 247 6.03 -0.77 1.90
C PHE A 247 4.92 -0.54 2.93
N HIS A 248 3.80 0.00 2.49
CA HIS A 248 2.58 0.12 3.27
C HIS A 248 1.75 -1.14 3.07
N VAL A 249 1.65 -1.96 4.10
CA VAL A 249 0.97 -3.26 4.08
C VAL A 249 -0.39 -3.12 4.72
N MET A 250 -1.47 -3.32 3.96
CA MET A 250 -2.84 -3.16 4.40
C MET A 250 -3.63 -4.46 4.26
N CYS A 251 -4.33 -4.87 5.32
CA CYS A 251 -5.20 -6.04 5.27
C CYS A 251 -6.46 -5.77 4.45
N VAL A 252 -6.73 -6.65 3.48
CA VAL A 252 -7.91 -6.61 2.59
C VAL A 252 -8.98 -7.59 3.05
N THR A 253 -8.60 -8.84 3.37
CA THR A 253 -9.51 -9.88 3.88
C THR A 253 -8.83 -10.70 4.97
N GLY A 254 -9.63 -11.35 5.80
CA GLY A 254 -9.15 -12.17 6.91
C GLY A 254 -8.67 -11.30 8.09
N GLN A 255 -7.98 -11.95 9.00
CA GLN A 255 -7.35 -11.32 10.17
C GLN A 255 -6.11 -12.12 10.57
N GLY A 256 -5.20 -11.45 11.26
CA GLY A 256 -3.98 -12.09 11.73
C GLY A 256 -3.06 -11.11 12.41
N TYR A 257 -1.79 -11.39 12.33
CA TYR A 257 -0.76 -10.49 12.85
C TYR A 257 0.50 -10.56 12.00
N SER A 258 1.38 -9.58 12.20
CA SER A 258 2.75 -9.59 11.70
C SER A 258 3.72 -9.49 12.85
N LEU A 259 4.86 -10.17 12.72
CA LEU A 259 6.00 -9.99 13.60
C LEU A 259 7.07 -9.21 12.86
N LEU A 260 7.70 -8.27 13.57
CA LEU A 260 8.76 -7.43 13.02
C LEU A 260 9.94 -7.39 14.00
N TRP A 261 11.17 -7.50 13.48
CA TRP A 261 12.39 -7.45 14.31
C TRP A 261 13.61 -7.09 13.46
N PHE A 262 14.59 -6.45 14.06
CA PHE A 262 15.91 -6.31 13.44
C PHE A 262 16.76 -7.55 13.69
N GLU A 263 17.67 -7.84 12.77
CA GLU A 263 18.64 -8.92 12.94
C GLU A 263 19.38 -8.80 14.29
N GLY A 264 19.43 -9.90 15.02
CA GLY A 264 20.05 -9.95 16.36
C GLY A 264 19.15 -9.48 17.50
N GLN A 265 17.94 -8.97 17.26
CA GLN A 265 16.98 -8.66 18.33
C GLN A 265 16.32 -9.92 18.86
N ALA A 266 16.19 -9.98 20.20
CA ALA A 266 15.54 -11.09 20.90
C ALA A 266 14.00 -11.00 20.89
N ASP A 267 13.45 -9.78 20.81
CA ASP A 267 12.02 -9.52 20.92
C ASP A 267 11.41 -9.14 19.56
N PHE A 268 10.15 -9.51 19.38
CA PHE A 268 9.34 -9.18 18.21
C PHE A 268 8.37 -8.05 18.53
N VAL A 269 8.22 -7.12 17.60
CA VAL A 269 7.07 -6.20 17.58
C VAL A 269 5.92 -6.94 16.89
N LYS A 270 4.81 -7.14 17.60
CA LYS A 270 3.59 -7.77 17.07
C LYS A 270 2.60 -6.69 16.67
N VAL A 271 2.15 -6.74 15.41
CA VAL A 271 1.11 -5.87 14.88
C VAL A 271 -0.08 -6.75 14.48
N ASP A 272 -1.16 -6.64 15.23
CA ASP A 272 -2.43 -7.32 14.87
C ASP A 272 -3.12 -6.57 13.74
N TRP A 273 -3.72 -7.29 12.80
CA TRP A 273 -4.41 -6.68 11.67
C TRP A 273 -5.71 -7.41 11.30
N LYS A 274 -6.64 -6.62 10.83
CA LYS A 274 -7.91 -6.96 10.20
C LYS A 274 -8.16 -6.02 9.03
N HIS A 275 -9.25 -6.19 8.27
CA HIS A 275 -9.61 -5.28 7.19
C HIS A 275 -9.46 -3.80 7.59
N GLY A 276 -8.76 -3.04 6.77
CA GLY A 276 -8.47 -1.60 6.99
C GLY A 276 -7.29 -1.31 7.92
N THR A 277 -6.67 -2.30 8.56
CA THR A 277 -5.42 -2.07 9.29
C THR A 277 -4.25 -1.97 8.31
N VAL A 278 -3.42 -0.95 8.48
CA VAL A 278 -2.19 -0.73 7.70
C VAL A 278 -0.99 -0.56 8.63
N PHE A 279 0.17 -1.02 8.21
CA PHE A 279 1.46 -0.78 8.85
C PHE A 279 2.58 -0.76 7.80
N ALA A 280 3.76 -0.23 8.18
CA ALA A 280 4.94 -0.24 7.32
C ALA A 280 6.12 -0.84 8.09
N PRO A 281 6.74 -1.93 7.60
CA PRO A 281 8.00 -2.40 8.16
C PRO A 281 9.10 -1.33 7.96
N PRO A 282 9.86 -0.96 9.01
CA PRO A 282 11.03 -0.11 8.86
C PRO A 282 12.06 -0.70 7.90
N ASP A 283 12.96 0.15 7.40
CA ASP A 283 14.06 -0.27 6.52
C ASP A 283 14.88 -1.39 7.15
N ALA A 284 15.15 -2.43 6.35
CA ALA A 284 15.93 -3.63 6.72
C ALA A 284 15.37 -4.44 7.91
N MET A 285 14.19 -4.13 8.42
CA MET A 285 13.54 -4.89 9.48
C MET A 285 12.93 -6.17 8.90
N PHE A 286 13.27 -7.34 9.45
CA PHE A 286 12.56 -8.57 9.12
C PHE A 286 11.10 -8.45 9.52
N HIS A 287 10.23 -8.97 8.66
CA HIS A 287 8.82 -9.07 8.95
C HIS A 287 8.25 -10.36 8.39
N GLN A 288 7.21 -10.85 9.07
CA GLN A 288 6.54 -12.11 8.76
C GLN A 288 5.05 -11.98 9.02
N HIS A 289 4.22 -12.51 8.12
CA HIS A 289 2.76 -12.36 8.17
C HIS A 289 2.08 -13.69 8.44
N PHE A 290 1.06 -13.68 9.31
CA PHE A 290 0.41 -14.85 9.88
C PHE A 290 -1.11 -14.76 9.72
N ASN A 291 -1.72 -15.71 9.02
CA ASN A 291 -3.17 -15.80 8.91
C ASN A 291 -3.75 -16.61 10.09
N THR A 292 -4.46 -15.96 10.99
CA THR A 292 -5.14 -16.63 12.12
C THR A 292 -6.65 -16.76 11.92
N SER A 293 -7.17 -16.38 10.73
CA SER A 293 -8.59 -16.47 10.42
C SER A 293 -8.99 -17.79 9.77
N ALA A 294 -10.28 -18.11 9.85
CA ALA A 294 -10.87 -19.28 9.19
C ALA A 294 -11.09 -19.09 7.67
N VAL A 295 -10.63 -17.96 7.12
CA VAL A 295 -10.68 -17.66 5.68
C VAL A 295 -9.28 -17.31 5.17
N PRO A 296 -9.00 -17.45 3.86
CA PRO A 296 -7.75 -16.95 3.31
C PRO A 296 -7.58 -15.45 3.61
N ALA A 297 -6.38 -15.06 4.03
CA ALA A 297 -6.09 -13.66 4.34
C ALA A 297 -5.35 -13.02 3.17
N ARG A 298 -5.87 -11.89 2.69
CA ARG A 298 -5.24 -11.06 1.64
C ARG A 298 -4.75 -9.75 2.22
N TYR A 299 -3.59 -9.33 1.77
CA TYR A 299 -3.08 -7.99 2.03
C TYR A 299 -2.61 -7.30 0.74
N LEU A 300 -2.92 -6.02 0.64
CA LEU A 300 -2.39 -5.10 -0.37
C LEU A 300 -1.10 -4.49 0.18
N ALA A 301 -0.04 -4.50 -0.61
CA ALA A 301 1.16 -3.74 -0.32
C ALA A 301 1.37 -2.69 -1.43
N THR A 302 1.53 -1.44 -1.03
CA THR A 302 1.88 -0.32 -1.90
C THR A 302 3.26 0.21 -1.51
N ALA A 303 4.08 0.59 -2.48
CA ALA A 303 5.44 1.04 -2.22
C ALA A 303 5.94 2.00 -3.29
N TYR A 304 7.07 2.67 -3.00
CA TYR A 304 7.79 3.44 -3.98
C TYR A 304 8.75 2.55 -4.78
N GLY A 305 8.76 2.71 -6.11
CA GLY A 305 9.52 1.86 -7.02
C GLY A 305 8.76 0.61 -7.45
N SER A 306 8.15 0.65 -8.65
CA SER A 306 7.42 -0.47 -9.26
C SER A 306 8.36 -1.51 -9.87
N LEU A 307 7.81 -2.63 -10.30
CA LEU A 307 8.56 -3.65 -11.04
C LEU A 307 9.10 -3.12 -12.38
N ARG A 308 8.34 -2.26 -13.05
CA ARG A 308 8.75 -1.58 -14.29
C ARG A 308 9.78 -0.49 -14.03
N TYR A 309 9.57 0.30 -12.99
CA TYR A 309 10.43 1.43 -12.60
C TYR A 309 10.89 1.29 -11.14
N PRO A 310 11.90 0.45 -10.86
CA PRO A 310 12.28 0.13 -9.47
C PRO A 310 12.93 1.29 -8.71
N PHE A 311 13.33 2.35 -9.37
CA PHE A 311 13.89 3.60 -8.86
C PHE A 311 15.27 3.48 -8.19
N THR A 312 15.49 2.48 -7.34
CA THR A 312 16.78 2.23 -6.69
C THR A 312 17.29 0.83 -6.97
N GLU A 313 18.61 0.63 -6.87
CA GLU A 313 19.22 -0.69 -7.02
C GLU A 313 18.73 -1.67 -5.95
N GLY A 314 18.59 -1.22 -4.71
CA GLY A 314 18.06 -2.04 -3.61
C GLY A 314 16.63 -2.52 -3.88
N LYS A 315 15.76 -1.66 -4.43
CA LYS A 315 14.41 -2.07 -4.87
C LYS A 315 14.46 -3.05 -6.03
N ARG A 316 15.34 -2.82 -7.02
CA ARG A 316 15.52 -3.75 -8.14
C ARG A 316 15.94 -5.12 -7.64
N ALA A 317 16.93 -5.20 -6.78
CA ALA A 317 17.40 -6.45 -6.21
C ALA A 317 16.29 -7.15 -5.39
N ALA A 318 15.53 -6.39 -4.59
CA ALA A 318 14.41 -6.92 -3.82
C ALA A 318 13.29 -7.49 -4.71
N LEU A 319 12.88 -6.77 -5.73
CA LEU A 319 11.78 -7.16 -6.61
C LEU A 319 12.14 -8.34 -7.53
N PHE A 320 13.40 -8.44 -7.96
CA PHE A 320 13.86 -9.47 -8.91
C PHE A 320 14.54 -10.70 -8.29
N GLY A 321 14.35 -10.94 -7.00
CA GLY A 321 14.77 -12.21 -6.39
C GLY A 321 15.39 -12.14 -5.01
N GLY A 322 15.93 -10.98 -4.61
CA GLY A 322 16.61 -10.84 -3.31
C GLY A 322 15.72 -11.16 -2.11
N VAL A 323 14.40 -10.87 -2.20
CA VAL A 323 13.46 -11.18 -1.12
C VAL A 323 13.12 -12.66 -0.98
N SER A 324 13.36 -13.49 -2.00
CA SER A 324 13.10 -14.95 -1.98
C SER A 324 14.36 -15.77 -1.77
N THR A 325 15.53 -15.14 -1.74
CA THR A 325 16.79 -15.81 -1.48
C THR A 325 17.07 -15.86 0.01
N SER A 326 17.47 -17.06 0.50
CA SER A 326 17.81 -17.26 1.92
C SER A 326 18.95 -16.35 2.37
N VAL A 327 18.86 -15.85 3.61
CA VAL A 327 19.97 -15.10 4.26
C VAL A 327 21.27 -15.91 4.31
N LYS A 328 21.21 -17.24 4.43
CA LYS A 328 22.38 -18.12 4.36
C LYS A 328 23.06 -18.13 3.00
N LYS A 329 22.39 -17.62 1.96
CA LYS A 329 22.91 -17.47 0.60
C LYS A 329 23.10 -16.01 0.21
N GLY A 330 23.17 -15.11 1.20
CA GLY A 330 23.35 -13.68 0.98
C GLY A 330 22.07 -12.92 0.56
N GLY A 331 20.90 -13.54 0.69
CA GLY A 331 19.60 -12.90 0.41
C GLY A 331 18.94 -12.29 1.64
N ASN A 332 17.63 -12.14 1.57
CA ASN A 332 16.82 -11.41 2.55
C ASN A 332 15.66 -12.21 3.15
N GLN A 333 15.62 -13.54 2.95
CA GLN A 333 14.57 -14.42 3.44
C GLN A 333 15.10 -15.39 4.50
N ILE A 334 14.33 -15.59 5.58
CA ILE A 334 14.58 -16.64 6.58
C ILE A 334 13.70 -17.84 6.23
N GLU A 335 14.31 -19.00 6.01
CA GLU A 335 13.58 -20.24 5.74
C GLU A 335 12.89 -20.75 7.00
N TYR A 336 11.80 -21.51 6.86
CA TYR A 336 11.05 -22.05 8.00
C TYR A 336 11.90 -22.92 8.94
N THR A 337 12.90 -23.62 8.40
CA THR A 337 13.85 -24.42 9.18
C THR A 337 14.87 -23.58 9.95
N ASP A 338 15.00 -22.31 9.61
CA ASP A 338 15.99 -21.39 10.17
C ASP A 338 15.36 -20.31 11.07
N GLN A 339 14.02 -20.27 11.14
CA GLN A 339 13.31 -19.31 11.95
C GLN A 339 13.41 -19.64 13.44
N ASP A 340 13.27 -18.62 14.28
CA ASP A 340 13.14 -18.80 15.74
C ASP A 340 11.93 -19.69 16.08
N PRO A 341 12.10 -20.79 16.85
CA PRO A 341 11.01 -21.68 17.22
C PRO A 341 9.80 -21.00 17.87
N ARG A 342 10.06 -19.92 18.65
CA ARG A 342 9.01 -19.11 19.30
C ARG A 342 7.99 -18.54 18.32
N ILE A 343 8.39 -18.33 17.07
CA ILE A 343 7.49 -17.84 16.00
C ILE A 343 6.38 -18.84 15.72
N HIS A 344 6.75 -20.12 15.55
CA HIS A 344 5.75 -21.17 15.30
C HIS A 344 4.88 -21.44 16.53
N GLU A 345 5.47 -21.46 17.72
CA GLU A 345 4.74 -21.63 18.99
C GLU A 345 3.69 -20.52 19.18
N LEU A 346 4.06 -19.28 18.90
CA LEU A 346 3.13 -18.16 18.94
C LEU A 346 1.99 -18.34 17.92
N PHE A 347 2.31 -18.77 16.70
CA PHE A 347 1.31 -18.98 15.67
C PHE A 347 0.29 -20.05 16.07
N VAL A 348 0.74 -21.20 16.62
CA VAL A 348 -0.14 -22.24 17.15
C VAL A 348 -1.07 -21.68 18.24
N LYS A 349 -0.51 -20.87 19.16
CA LYS A 349 -1.31 -20.24 20.23
C LYS A 349 -2.34 -19.25 19.68
N GLU A 350 -1.97 -18.42 18.71
CA GLU A 350 -2.87 -17.39 18.15
C GLU A 350 -3.97 -18.01 17.27
N THR A 351 -3.67 -19.04 16.47
CA THR A 351 -4.67 -19.76 15.67
C THR A 351 -5.68 -20.53 16.54
N ALA A 352 -5.21 -21.10 17.65
CA ALA A 352 -6.08 -21.81 18.59
C ALA A 352 -7.17 -20.92 19.19
N LYS A 353 -6.90 -19.61 19.40
CA LYS A 353 -7.90 -18.65 19.88
C LYS A 353 -9.11 -18.53 18.94
N ASN A 354 -8.90 -18.77 17.66
CA ASN A 354 -9.90 -18.66 16.60
C ASN A 354 -10.42 -20.04 16.13
N GLY A 355 -10.01 -21.14 16.78
CA GLY A 355 -10.37 -22.49 16.37
C GLY A 355 -9.83 -22.91 15.01
N VAL A 356 -8.72 -22.32 14.56
CA VAL A 356 -8.12 -22.57 13.25
C VAL A 356 -7.03 -23.64 13.36
N GLU A 357 -7.13 -24.68 12.52
CA GLU A 357 -6.13 -25.74 12.42
C GLU A 357 -4.86 -25.22 11.73
N VAL A 358 -3.70 -25.49 12.33
CA VAL A 358 -2.39 -25.15 11.75
C VAL A 358 -2.04 -26.11 10.61
N ARG A 359 -1.71 -25.56 9.44
CA ARG A 359 -1.39 -26.31 8.21
C ARG A 359 0.06 -26.10 7.77
N MET A 360 0.99 -26.18 8.74
CA MET A 360 2.42 -25.97 8.51
C MET A 360 3.23 -27.27 8.66
N LYS A 361 2.57 -28.43 8.80
CA LYS A 361 3.22 -29.74 8.99
C LYS A 361 4.15 -30.06 7.81
N GLY A 362 5.39 -30.44 8.13
CA GLY A 362 6.43 -30.77 7.14
C GLY A 362 7.14 -29.56 6.51
N LEU A 363 6.73 -28.35 6.87
CA LEU A 363 7.39 -27.10 6.42
C LEU A 363 8.26 -26.51 7.52
N VAL A 364 7.80 -26.58 8.76
CA VAL A 364 8.54 -26.14 9.94
C VAL A 364 9.24 -27.36 10.53
N GLY A 365 10.51 -27.22 10.85
CA GLY A 365 11.27 -28.31 11.50
C GLY A 365 10.59 -28.73 12.80
N GLY A 366 10.25 -30.01 12.88
CA GLY A 366 9.76 -30.63 14.11
C GLY A 366 10.90 -30.91 15.06
#